data_5c04be58cd7137ce6b3e4615fd4d114a
#
_entry.id   5c04be58cd7137ce6b3e4615fd4d114a
#
_cell.length_a   1.000
_cell.length_b   1.000
_cell.length_c   1.000
_cell.angle_alpha   90.00
_cell.angle_beta   90.00
_cell.angle_gamma   90.00
#
_symmetry.space_group_name_H-M   'P 1'
#
loop_
_entity.id
_entity.type
_entity.pdbx_description
1 polymer ?
#
loop_
_entity_poly.entity_id
_entity_poly.type
_entity_poly.pdbx_seq_one_letter_code
_entity_poly.pdbx_strand_id
1 'polypeptide(L)'
;MLFRSHVGTMGFGKMEGENDDRIIAYMIERDEAQGPVYYQKWYGMKPTTPIISGGMNALRLPAFFSNLGHGNVINTAGGGSYGHIDSPAAGAISLRQSYECWKLGADPIEYAKEHKEFARAFESFPADADKLYPGWREKLSVHK
;
A
#
# COMPACT_ATOMS: atom_id res chain seq x y z
N MET A 1 -14.58 -17.06 -7.16
CA MET A 1 -14.01 -15.92 -6.46
C MET A 1 -14.18 -14.70 -7.33
N LEU A 2 -14.98 -13.73 -6.93
CA LEU A 2 -15.15 -12.49 -7.68
C LEU A 2 -14.02 -11.53 -7.29
N PHE A 3 -13.10 -11.32 -8.18
CA PHE A 3 -12.07 -10.30 -7.99
C PHE A 3 -12.64 -8.94 -8.42
N ARG A 4 -12.76 -8.02 -7.51
CA ARG A 4 -13.03 -6.62 -7.84
C ARG A 4 -11.79 -5.82 -7.54
N SER A 5 -11.16 -5.28 -8.57
CA SER A 5 -10.03 -4.37 -8.43
C SER A 5 -10.51 -2.95 -8.71
N HIS A 6 -10.79 -2.19 -7.70
CA HIS A 6 -11.14 -0.79 -7.86
C HIS A 6 -10.56 0.12 -6.78
N VAL A 7 -10.21 -0.42 -5.65
CA VAL A 7 -9.63 0.35 -4.55
C VAL A 7 -8.32 1.02 -4.96
N GLY A 8 -7.42 0.26 -5.56
CA GLY A 8 -6.13 0.79 -5.96
C GLY A 8 -6.19 1.78 -7.12
N THR A 9 -7.13 1.60 -8.04
CA THR A 9 -7.31 2.55 -9.15
C THR A 9 -7.90 3.87 -8.70
N MET A 10 -8.68 3.88 -7.66
CA MET A 10 -9.33 5.09 -7.15
C MET A 10 -8.54 5.76 -6.04
N GLY A 11 -8.11 5.01 -5.05
CA GLY A 11 -7.42 5.54 -3.88
C GLY A 11 -5.98 5.94 -4.19
N PHE A 12 -5.39 5.28 -5.17
CA PHE A 12 -3.99 5.33 -5.30
C PHE A 12 -3.42 6.66 -5.77
N GLY A 13 -4.03 7.32 -6.72
CA GLY A 13 -3.64 8.67 -7.11
C GLY A 13 -4.05 9.75 -6.10
N LYS A 14 -4.92 9.37 -5.18
CA LYS A 14 -5.53 10.27 -4.20
C LYS A 14 -5.56 9.59 -2.85
N MET A 15 -4.42 9.50 -2.20
CA MET A 15 -4.41 9.19 -0.77
C MET A 15 -5.16 10.24 0.07
N GLU A 16 -5.64 11.27 -0.58
CA GLU A 16 -6.59 12.27 -0.09
C GLU A 16 -8.04 11.78 -0.14
N GLY A 17 -8.31 10.70 -0.88
CA GLY A 17 -9.62 10.05 -0.95
C GLY A 17 -9.80 8.97 0.11
N GLU A 18 -9.44 9.27 1.34
CA GLU A 18 -9.52 8.36 2.50
C GLU A 18 -10.86 7.63 2.63
N ASN A 19 -11.93 8.23 2.12
CA ASN A 19 -13.27 7.68 2.27
C ASN A 19 -13.57 6.52 1.33
N ASP A 20 -13.06 6.55 0.10
CA ASP A 20 -13.43 5.54 -0.91
C ASP A 20 -12.83 4.17 -0.58
N ASP A 21 -11.58 4.12 -0.17
CA ASP A 21 -10.90 2.88 0.20
C ASP A 21 -11.51 2.26 1.47
N ARG A 22 -11.85 3.10 2.45
CA ARG A 22 -12.56 2.66 3.66
C ARG A 22 -13.97 2.17 3.38
N ILE A 23 -14.71 2.84 2.51
CA ILE A 23 -16.06 2.42 2.12
C ILE A 23 -16.02 1.05 1.46
N ILE A 24 -15.09 0.86 0.52
CA ILE A 24 -14.96 -0.41 -0.19
C ILE A 24 -14.55 -1.53 0.76
N ALA A 25 -13.55 -1.31 1.62
CA ALA A 25 -13.15 -2.28 2.63
C ALA A 25 -14.30 -2.59 3.60
N TYR A 26 -15.06 -1.58 3.97
CA TYR A 26 -16.20 -1.72 4.85
C TYR A 26 -17.30 -2.60 4.25
N MET A 27 -17.54 -2.47 2.93
CA MET A 27 -18.57 -3.22 2.23
C MET A 27 -18.22 -4.69 1.96
N ILE A 28 -16.94 -5.01 1.84
CA ILE A 28 -16.51 -6.34 1.37
C ILE A 28 -15.89 -7.21 2.46
N GLU A 29 -15.58 -6.66 3.61
CA GLU A 29 -14.92 -7.37 4.70
C GLU A 29 -15.82 -7.66 5.91
N ARG A 30 -17.03 -7.14 5.90
CA ARG A 30 -17.95 -7.27 7.03
C ARG A 30 -19.21 -8.02 6.64
N ASP A 31 -19.77 -8.70 7.60
CA ASP A 31 -21.06 -9.38 7.47
C ASP A 31 -22.21 -8.38 7.26
N GLU A 32 -22.04 -7.16 7.78
CA GLU A 32 -22.92 -6.02 7.58
C GLU A 32 -22.11 -4.80 7.14
N ALA A 33 -22.47 -4.20 6.00
CA ALA A 33 -21.88 -2.98 5.52
C ALA A 33 -22.75 -1.78 5.91
N GLN A 34 -22.18 -0.85 6.65
CA GLN A 34 -22.76 0.44 6.99
C GLN A 34 -21.81 1.52 6.54
N GLY A 35 -22.31 2.61 6.03
CA GLY A 35 -21.45 3.70 5.61
C GLY A 35 -22.25 4.78 4.90
N PRO A 36 -21.60 5.69 4.18
CA PRO A 36 -22.28 6.67 3.36
C PRO A 36 -23.00 6.07 2.15
N VAL A 37 -22.88 4.76 1.95
CA VAL A 37 -23.60 3.95 0.97
C VAL A 37 -24.68 3.13 1.64
N TYR A 38 -25.38 2.32 0.87
CA TYR A 38 -26.51 1.56 1.38
C TYR A 38 -26.08 0.50 2.39
N TYR A 39 -26.87 0.34 3.44
CA TYR A 39 -26.77 -0.79 4.36
C TYR A 39 -26.95 -2.11 3.61
N GLN A 40 -26.04 -3.05 3.82
CA GLN A 40 -26.11 -4.40 3.27
C GLN A 40 -25.89 -5.42 4.38
N LYS A 41 -26.79 -6.40 4.43
CA LYS A 41 -26.64 -7.56 5.29
C LYS A 41 -26.21 -8.76 4.45
N TRP A 42 -25.16 -9.41 4.82
CA TRP A 42 -24.56 -10.49 4.02
C TRP A 42 -24.97 -11.89 4.46
N TYR A 43 -25.79 -12.00 5.51
CA TYR A 43 -26.39 -13.26 5.98
C TYR A 43 -25.38 -14.40 6.14
N GLY A 44 -24.22 -14.15 6.70
CA GLY A 44 -23.18 -15.14 6.92
C GLY A 44 -22.33 -15.49 5.69
N MET A 45 -22.49 -14.78 4.57
CA MET A 45 -21.56 -14.92 3.44
C MET A 45 -20.16 -14.46 3.85
N LYS A 46 -19.14 -15.20 3.40
CA LYS A 46 -17.75 -14.85 3.67
C LYS A 46 -17.41 -13.49 3.06
N PRO A 47 -16.67 -12.64 3.78
CA PRO A 47 -16.17 -11.38 3.24
C PRO A 47 -15.30 -11.63 2.01
N THR A 48 -15.29 -10.67 1.10
CA THR A 48 -14.45 -10.69 -0.10
C THR A 48 -13.17 -9.93 0.19
N THR A 49 -12.02 -10.51 -0.12
CA THR A 49 -10.73 -9.82 0.00
C THR A 49 -10.60 -8.77 -1.11
N PRO A 50 -10.35 -7.49 -0.78
CA PRO A 50 -10.15 -6.45 -1.77
C PRO A 50 -8.85 -6.63 -2.54
N ILE A 51 -8.86 -6.25 -3.81
CA ILE A 51 -7.66 -6.20 -4.64
C ILE A 51 -7.31 -4.74 -4.85
N ILE A 52 -6.10 -4.37 -4.45
CA ILE A 52 -5.54 -3.05 -4.73
C ILE A 52 -4.63 -3.11 -5.95
N SER A 53 -4.83 -2.20 -6.89
CA SER A 53 -4.08 -2.14 -8.14
C SER A 53 -3.92 -0.70 -8.62
N GLY A 54 -3.01 -0.49 -9.58
CA GLY A 54 -2.78 0.81 -10.19
C GLY A 54 -1.74 1.65 -9.46
N GLY A 55 -0.51 1.66 -9.98
CA GLY A 55 0.60 2.46 -9.47
C GLY A 55 1.12 2.09 -8.09
N MET A 56 0.73 0.94 -7.54
CA MET A 56 1.21 0.50 -6.23
C MET A 56 2.71 0.20 -6.26
N ASN A 57 3.43 0.71 -5.27
CA ASN A 57 4.84 0.43 -5.03
C ASN A 57 5.14 0.40 -3.52
N ALA A 58 6.36 0.06 -3.16
CA ALA A 58 6.74 -0.12 -1.76
C ALA A 58 6.56 1.14 -0.90
N LEU A 59 6.71 2.33 -1.46
CA LEU A 59 6.62 3.58 -0.70
C LEU A 59 5.19 3.95 -0.33
N ARG A 60 4.22 3.51 -1.12
CA ARG A 60 2.81 3.84 -0.93
C ARG A 60 2.08 2.90 0.02
N LEU A 61 2.53 1.65 0.09
CA LEU A 61 1.86 0.61 0.87
C LEU A 61 1.72 0.92 2.37
N PRO A 62 2.75 1.46 3.09
CA PRO A 62 2.60 1.73 4.52
C PRO A 62 1.45 2.69 4.82
N ALA A 63 1.34 3.78 4.08
CA ALA A 63 0.25 4.73 4.24
C ALA A 63 -1.10 4.14 3.84
N PHE A 64 -1.13 3.32 2.78
CA PHE A 64 -2.33 2.62 2.35
C PHE A 64 -2.86 1.66 3.43
N PHE A 65 -2.01 0.83 4.01
CA PHE A 65 -2.39 -0.07 5.11
C PHE A 65 -2.81 0.68 6.37
N SER A 66 -2.15 1.80 6.68
CA SER A 66 -2.53 2.66 7.80
C SER A 66 -3.92 3.27 7.60
N ASN A 67 -4.24 3.65 6.37
CA ASN A 67 -5.56 4.18 6.03
C ASN A 67 -6.66 3.12 6.14
N LEU A 68 -6.41 1.91 5.65
CA LEU A 68 -7.34 0.79 5.80
C LEU A 68 -7.45 0.29 7.25
N GLY A 69 -6.37 0.38 8.02
CA GLY A 69 -6.26 -0.17 9.36
C GLY A 69 -5.93 -1.68 9.40
N HIS A 70 -5.68 -2.31 8.27
CA HIS A 70 -5.32 -3.73 8.16
C HIS A 70 -4.59 -4.03 6.84
N GLY A 71 -3.94 -5.20 6.77
CA GLY A 71 -3.24 -5.69 5.58
C GLY A 71 -3.97 -6.83 4.85
N ASN A 72 -5.27 -7.01 5.09
CA ASN A 72 -6.04 -8.09 4.46
C ASN A 72 -6.49 -7.69 3.05
N VAL A 73 -5.52 -7.61 2.14
CA VAL A 73 -5.73 -7.23 0.74
C VAL A 73 -4.85 -8.07 -0.18
N ILE A 74 -5.21 -8.14 -1.46
CA ILE A 74 -4.34 -8.64 -2.52
C ILE A 74 -3.73 -7.43 -3.22
N ASN A 75 -2.43 -7.23 -3.04
CA ASN A 75 -1.71 -6.16 -3.71
C ASN A 75 -1.21 -6.62 -5.08
N THR A 76 -1.59 -5.89 -6.13
CA THR A 76 -1.11 -6.12 -7.50
C THR A 76 -0.20 -4.97 -7.91
N ALA A 77 1.08 -5.11 -7.70
CA ALA A 77 2.09 -4.07 -7.91
C ALA A 77 3.00 -4.40 -9.10
N GLY A 78 2.44 -4.46 -10.31
CA GLY A 78 3.22 -4.71 -11.53
C GLY A 78 4.36 -3.69 -11.69
N GLY A 79 4.05 -2.43 -11.92
CA GLY A 79 5.04 -1.36 -12.02
C GLY A 79 5.88 -1.18 -10.77
N GLY A 80 5.32 -1.42 -9.60
CA GLY A 80 6.04 -1.34 -8.33
C GLY A 80 7.08 -2.43 -8.11
N SER A 81 6.92 -3.59 -8.75
CA SER A 81 7.92 -4.65 -8.75
C SER A 81 8.91 -4.50 -9.91
N TYR A 82 8.39 -4.39 -11.14
CA TYR A 82 9.24 -4.34 -12.35
C TYR A 82 9.99 -3.03 -12.53
N GLY A 83 9.49 -1.93 -11.96
CA GLY A 83 10.13 -0.62 -12.02
C GLY A 83 11.22 -0.39 -10.96
N HIS A 84 11.53 -1.40 -10.15
CA HIS A 84 12.61 -1.31 -9.17
C HIS A 84 13.97 -1.28 -9.86
N ILE A 85 14.83 -0.33 -9.47
CA ILE A 85 16.09 -0.04 -10.13
C ILE A 85 17.06 -1.23 -10.17
N ASP A 86 17.04 -2.10 -9.15
CA ASP A 86 17.95 -3.23 -9.08
C ASP A 86 17.41 -4.46 -9.85
N SER A 87 16.15 -4.83 -9.66
CA SER A 87 15.51 -5.93 -10.38
C SER A 87 14.02 -6.08 -9.98
N PRO A 88 13.21 -6.80 -10.74
CA PRO A 88 11.86 -7.17 -10.32
C PRO A 88 11.82 -7.99 -9.02
N ALA A 89 12.82 -8.83 -8.77
CA ALA A 89 12.95 -9.58 -7.52
C ALA A 89 13.17 -8.65 -6.33
N ALA A 90 14.08 -7.67 -6.45
CA ALA A 90 14.28 -6.64 -5.43
C ALA A 90 13.01 -5.82 -5.21
N GLY A 91 12.26 -5.53 -6.28
CA GLY A 91 10.95 -4.88 -6.19
C GLY A 91 9.95 -5.69 -5.38
N ALA A 92 9.87 -7.00 -5.60
CA ALA A 92 9.00 -7.86 -4.81
C ALA A 92 9.42 -7.92 -3.32
N ILE A 93 10.72 -7.97 -3.05
CA ILE A 93 11.27 -7.90 -1.69
C ILE A 93 10.92 -6.55 -1.04
N SER A 94 11.10 -5.44 -1.74
CA SER A 94 10.77 -4.11 -1.21
C SER A 94 9.29 -3.96 -0.84
N LEU A 95 8.38 -4.55 -1.62
CA LEU A 95 6.95 -4.60 -1.30
C LEU A 95 6.68 -5.40 -0.02
N ARG A 96 7.38 -6.50 0.18
CA ARG A 96 7.29 -7.30 1.42
C ARG A 96 7.84 -6.53 2.62
N GLN A 97 9.01 -5.91 2.48
CA GLN A 97 9.62 -5.06 3.51
C GLN A 97 8.70 -3.88 3.88
N SER A 98 8.03 -3.31 2.90
CA SER A 98 7.02 -2.26 3.11
C SER A 98 5.87 -2.70 4.02
N TYR A 99 5.33 -3.89 3.80
CA TYR A 99 4.30 -4.48 4.66
C TYR A 99 4.83 -4.72 6.09
N GLU A 100 6.04 -5.22 6.21
CA GLU A 100 6.68 -5.49 7.50
C GLU A 100 6.96 -4.19 8.27
N CYS A 101 7.44 -3.14 7.57
CA CYS A 101 7.61 -1.81 8.13
C CYS A 101 6.31 -1.29 8.74
N TRP A 102 5.21 -1.34 7.99
CA TRP A 102 3.90 -0.94 8.48
C TRP A 102 3.45 -1.78 9.68
N LYS A 103 3.60 -3.10 9.60
CA LYS A 103 3.19 -4.03 10.67
C LYS A 103 3.93 -3.78 11.98
N LEU A 104 5.19 -3.36 11.91
CA LEU A 104 6.00 -2.99 13.06
C LEU A 104 5.70 -1.58 13.59
N GLY A 105 4.94 -0.77 12.85
CA GLY A 105 4.75 0.65 13.14
C GLY A 105 6.03 1.46 13.05
N ALA A 106 7.01 0.99 12.26
CA ALA A 106 8.30 1.64 12.10
C ALA A 106 8.20 2.87 11.18
N ASP A 107 9.06 3.86 11.42
CA ASP A 107 9.25 4.96 10.48
C ASP A 107 9.87 4.41 9.18
N PRO A 108 9.28 4.67 8.00
CA PRO A 108 9.77 4.11 6.75
C PRO A 108 11.20 4.53 6.37
N ILE A 109 11.63 5.72 6.74
CA ILE A 109 13.00 6.19 6.46
C ILE A 109 14.00 5.47 7.37
N GLU A 110 13.69 5.35 8.65
CA GLU A 110 14.54 4.62 9.58
C GLU A 110 14.61 3.13 9.23
N TYR A 111 13.47 2.54 8.88
CA TYR A 111 13.41 1.15 8.45
C TYR A 111 14.23 0.89 7.17
N ALA A 112 14.23 1.84 6.24
CA ALA A 112 15.01 1.75 4.99
C ALA A 112 16.53 1.68 5.22
N LYS A 113 17.05 2.24 6.32
CA LYS A 113 18.50 2.21 6.61
C LYS A 113 19.04 0.79 6.79
N GLU A 114 18.20 -0.14 7.23
CA GLU A 114 18.56 -1.54 7.48
C GLU A 114 18.01 -2.50 6.40
N HIS A 115 17.23 -1.98 5.44
CA HIS A 115 16.53 -2.79 4.44
C HIS A 115 16.82 -2.29 3.03
N LYS A 116 17.88 -2.85 2.43
CA LYS A 116 18.46 -2.39 1.16
C LYS A 116 17.43 -2.22 0.04
N GLU A 117 16.59 -3.22 -0.21
CA GLU A 117 15.63 -3.19 -1.32
C GLU A 117 14.56 -2.11 -1.08
N PHE A 118 14.15 -1.92 0.17
CA PHE A 118 13.22 -0.84 0.53
C PHE A 118 13.87 0.54 0.40
N ALA A 119 15.15 0.69 0.79
CA ALA A 119 15.92 1.92 0.56
C ALA A 119 16.04 2.24 -0.94
N ARG A 120 16.33 1.23 -1.76
CA ARG A 120 16.43 1.39 -3.22
C ARG A 120 15.09 1.70 -3.89
N ALA A 121 13.96 1.40 -3.25
CA ALA A 121 12.65 1.82 -3.71
C ALA A 121 12.49 3.34 -3.71
N PHE A 122 13.13 4.07 -2.80
CA PHE A 122 13.14 5.54 -2.80
C PHE A 122 13.81 6.13 -4.05
N GLU A 123 14.85 5.48 -4.52
CA GLU A 123 15.53 5.87 -5.78
C GLU A 123 14.73 5.42 -7.02
N SER A 124 14.02 4.29 -6.91
CA SER A 124 13.20 3.75 -8.00
C SER A 124 11.94 4.58 -8.28
N PHE A 125 11.36 5.18 -7.23
CA PHE A 125 10.10 5.92 -7.27
C PHE A 125 10.25 7.31 -6.66
N PRO A 126 11.12 8.18 -7.23
CA PRO A 126 11.49 9.45 -6.60
C PRO A 126 10.32 10.42 -6.44
N ALA A 127 9.36 10.41 -7.36
CA ALA A 127 8.18 11.27 -7.28
C ALA A 127 7.29 10.93 -6.07
N ASP A 128 7.15 9.63 -5.77
CA ASP A 128 6.42 9.19 -4.58
C ASP A 128 7.24 9.43 -3.31
N ALA A 129 8.55 9.20 -3.38
CA ALA A 129 9.46 9.46 -2.26
C ALA A 129 9.43 10.94 -1.86
N ASP A 130 9.49 11.85 -2.82
CA ASP A 130 9.44 13.30 -2.56
C ASP A 130 8.09 13.75 -1.99
N LYS A 131 7.00 13.14 -2.47
CA LYS A 131 5.65 13.46 -2.00
C LYS A 131 5.36 12.91 -0.60
N LEU A 132 5.70 11.65 -0.35
CA LEU A 132 5.31 10.94 0.87
C LEU A 132 6.32 11.06 2.01
N TYR A 133 7.59 11.26 1.67
CA TYR A 133 8.71 11.27 2.62
C TYR A 133 9.63 12.47 2.39
N PRO A 134 9.18 13.70 2.60
CA PRO A 134 10.02 14.89 2.38
C PRO A 134 11.36 14.81 3.13
N GLY A 135 12.44 15.17 2.46
CA GLY A 135 13.78 15.13 3.05
C GLY A 135 14.44 13.74 3.11
N TRP A 136 13.86 12.74 2.46
CA TRP A 136 14.38 11.37 2.46
C TRP A 136 15.84 11.27 1.95
N ARG A 137 16.21 12.09 0.94
CA ARG A 137 17.57 12.06 0.37
C ARG A 137 18.64 12.39 1.40
N GLU A 138 18.40 13.40 2.22
CA GLU A 138 19.34 13.80 3.28
C GLU A 138 19.43 12.72 4.36
N LYS A 139 18.29 12.18 4.76
CA LYS A 139 18.20 11.19 5.84
C LYS A 139 18.77 9.82 5.46
N LEU A 140 18.65 9.40 4.18
CA LEU A 140 19.21 8.14 3.69
C LEU A 140 20.66 8.27 3.19
N SER A 141 21.12 9.46 2.80
CA SER A 141 22.49 9.65 2.31
C SER A 141 23.57 9.61 3.41
N VAL A 142 23.19 9.76 4.66
CA VAL A 142 24.10 9.72 5.81
C VAL A 142 24.69 8.33 6.07
N HIS A 143 24.20 7.30 5.37
CA HIS A 143 24.62 5.90 5.57
C HIS A 143 25.23 5.25 4.30
N LYS A 144 25.80 6.02 3.39
CA LYS A 144 26.61 5.50 2.27
C LYS A 144 28.05 5.29 2.67
#